data_3924b9e544b14b0dd044ccb4993a13e1
#
_entry.id   3924b9e544b14b0dd044ccb4993a13e1
#
_cell.length_a   1.000
_cell.length_b   1.000
_cell.length_c   1.000
_cell.angle_alpha   90.00
_cell.angle_beta   90.00
_cell.angle_gamma   90.00
#
_symmetry.space_group_name_H-M   'P 1'
#
loop_
_entity.id
_entity.type
_entity.pdbx_description
1 polymer ?
#
loop_
_entity_poly.entity_id
_entity_poly.type
_entity_poly.pdbx_seq_one_letter_code
_entity_poly.pdbx_strand_id
1 'polypeptide(L)'
;MEPSQHNVYESLAVQFAAHFPARLQGPRTVGREAEFPVVDEAGRAADIDRLWPLLLKGEDTAKSSERGSLSPLKVKRDAVNTDLIVGLDGDSYSYALEVGKGTIELNVGPCATLFELESAFRSALERLVRAAGQLGWRVLGYGVQPLSPPTRALLSPKQRYGALADIMGADWLWYTVTASDQAQVDVSRAEAVSVLNFGNLMAPVVVALCANSPVVAGELTDDCSGREGRMIDAPYGQRHGMIDRPYADLTDFVACLSRLPALLRREGERLLPEGRLFSDVLREDYGAATSEGAALSSGCFDAFLLHDHYIWHSARLRTAYGTVELRPACQQPPHELMAAAALYLGLVEGREEIAAYVEAALAPAGEEKEDSAPLSACWPRMKHYHEQVIRAGLAAPEPAPGFLAEVLALAEAALARRGYGEERMLAPLWRRLERRENPGQWVRRVFEAEGVEGVMEVSDVEAYL
;
A
#
# COMPACT_ATOMS: atom_id res chain seq x y z
N MET A 1 15.45 -25.30 13.10
CA MET A 1 16.28 -24.07 13.15
C MET A 1 17.43 -24.32 14.11
N GLU A 2 18.64 -24.05 13.69
CA GLU A 2 19.81 -24.20 14.56
C GLU A 2 19.77 -23.15 15.68
N PRO A 3 20.18 -23.46 16.91
CA PRO A 3 20.12 -22.51 18.06
C PRO A 3 20.81 -21.18 17.78
N SER A 4 21.88 -21.17 17.01
CA SER A 4 22.64 -19.98 16.63
C SER A 4 21.84 -19.02 15.70
N GLN A 5 21.05 -19.56 14.77
CA GLN A 5 20.18 -18.75 13.90
C GLN A 5 19.01 -18.13 14.66
N HIS A 6 18.47 -18.82 15.67
CA HIS A 6 17.39 -18.28 16.50
C HIS A 6 17.84 -17.00 17.22
N ASN A 7 19.03 -16.99 17.81
CA ASN A 7 19.60 -15.83 18.51
C ASN A 7 19.79 -14.62 17.59
N VAL A 8 20.15 -14.85 16.30
CA VAL A 8 20.27 -13.78 15.30
C VAL A 8 18.91 -13.16 15.00
N TYR A 9 17.89 -13.98 14.78
CA TYR A 9 16.54 -13.47 14.48
C TYR A 9 15.94 -12.73 15.66
N GLU A 10 16.14 -13.23 16.89
CA GLU A 10 15.72 -12.55 18.11
C GLU A 10 16.41 -11.19 18.26
N SER A 11 17.72 -11.12 18.01
CA SER A 11 18.46 -9.85 18.07
C SER A 11 17.98 -8.84 17.01
N LEU A 12 17.71 -9.27 15.78
CA LEU A 12 17.12 -8.43 14.73
C LEU A 12 15.71 -7.99 15.12
N ALA A 13 14.90 -8.87 15.68
CA ALA A 13 13.54 -8.56 16.14
C ALA A 13 13.53 -7.51 17.26
N VAL A 14 14.46 -7.61 18.21
CA VAL A 14 14.63 -6.61 19.29
C VAL A 14 15.01 -5.25 18.72
N GLN A 15 15.98 -5.20 17.78
CA GLN A 15 16.36 -3.96 17.12
C GLN A 15 15.21 -3.36 16.31
N PHE A 16 14.50 -4.20 15.55
CA PHE A 16 13.32 -3.79 14.78
C PHE A 16 12.22 -3.21 15.69
N ALA A 17 11.91 -3.90 16.80
CA ALA A 17 10.94 -3.46 17.78
C ALA A 17 11.28 -2.10 18.40
N ALA A 18 12.57 -1.78 18.54
CA ALA A 18 13.02 -0.53 19.15
C ALA A 18 12.61 0.72 18.35
N HIS A 19 12.28 0.58 17.06
CA HIS A 19 11.80 1.67 16.21
C HIS A 19 10.34 2.05 16.47
N PHE A 20 9.60 1.25 17.23
CA PHE A 20 8.20 1.53 17.57
C PHE A 20 8.10 2.08 18.98
N PRO A 21 7.24 3.09 19.23
CA PRO A 21 7.03 3.61 20.57
C PRO A 21 6.50 2.50 21.50
N ALA A 22 6.91 2.49 22.76
CA ALA A 22 6.43 1.51 23.72
C ALA A 22 4.90 1.55 23.89
N ARG A 23 4.34 2.77 23.83
CA ARG A 23 2.88 3.05 23.88
C ARG A 23 2.60 4.28 23.03
N LEU A 24 1.44 4.34 22.42
CA LEU A 24 0.96 5.55 21.75
C LEU A 24 0.66 6.65 22.79
N GLN A 25 0.97 7.88 22.42
CA GLN A 25 0.68 9.06 23.23
C GLN A 25 -0.45 9.85 22.56
N GLY A 26 -1.69 9.50 22.87
CA GLY A 26 -2.87 10.11 22.29
C GLY A 26 -3.52 9.29 21.16
N PRO A 27 -4.49 9.87 20.44
CA PRO A 27 -5.12 9.26 19.30
C PRO A 27 -4.09 8.92 18.20
N ARG A 28 -4.32 7.85 17.44
CA ARG A 28 -3.46 7.50 16.30
C ARG A 28 -3.49 8.59 15.25
N THR A 29 -2.33 8.90 14.70
CA THR A 29 -2.26 9.70 13.47
C THR A 29 -2.34 8.79 12.25
N VAL A 30 -2.69 9.39 11.12
CA VAL A 30 -2.81 8.71 9.84
C VAL A 30 -2.01 9.45 8.78
N GLY A 31 -1.24 8.72 7.99
CA GLY A 31 -0.61 9.18 6.76
C GLY A 31 -1.19 8.45 5.56
N ARG A 32 -0.99 8.99 4.37
CA ARG A 32 -1.46 8.39 3.12
C ARG A 32 -0.40 8.48 2.03
N GLU A 33 -0.23 7.41 1.30
CA GLU A 33 0.53 7.32 0.05
C GLU A 33 -0.48 6.99 -1.06
N ALA A 34 -0.78 7.98 -1.92
CA ALA A 34 -1.75 7.83 -3.00
C ALA A 34 -1.04 7.93 -4.35
N GLU A 35 -1.05 6.85 -5.12
CA GLU A 35 -0.44 6.78 -6.43
C GLU A 35 -1.47 7.08 -7.51
N PHE A 36 -1.12 7.93 -8.48
CA PHE A 36 -2.01 8.32 -9.57
C PHE A 36 -1.38 8.02 -10.93
N PRO A 37 -2.06 7.24 -11.79
CA PRO A 37 -1.73 7.23 -13.21
C PRO A 37 -1.92 8.62 -13.80
N VAL A 38 -0.91 9.10 -14.51
CA VAL A 38 -0.97 10.31 -15.32
C VAL A 38 -0.90 9.88 -16.79
N VAL A 39 -1.87 10.32 -17.59
CA VAL A 39 -1.95 9.97 -19.01
C VAL A 39 -1.91 11.20 -19.89
N ASP A 40 -1.32 11.07 -21.07
CA ASP A 40 -1.29 12.08 -22.11
C ASP A 40 -2.65 12.16 -22.87
N GLU A 41 -2.74 13.06 -23.86
CA GLU A 41 -3.94 13.24 -24.69
C GLU A 41 -4.36 11.96 -25.44
N ALA A 42 -3.42 11.03 -25.68
CA ALA A 42 -3.69 9.75 -26.32
C ALA A 42 -4.03 8.65 -25.31
N GLY A 43 -4.14 8.96 -24.01
CA GLY A 43 -4.43 8.02 -22.92
C GLY A 43 -3.25 7.13 -22.52
N ARG A 44 -2.04 7.42 -22.99
CA ARG A 44 -0.83 6.68 -22.65
C ARG A 44 -0.15 7.27 -21.44
N ALA A 45 0.61 6.42 -20.72
CA ALA A 45 1.42 6.85 -19.58
C ALA A 45 2.29 8.07 -19.95
N ALA A 46 2.06 9.18 -19.29
CA ALA A 46 2.80 10.42 -19.48
C ALA A 46 4.16 10.37 -18.78
N ASP A 47 5.15 11.13 -19.23
CA ASP A 47 6.44 11.25 -18.55
C ASP A 47 6.35 12.35 -17.48
N ILE A 48 6.13 11.96 -16.22
CA ILE A 48 5.91 12.88 -15.11
C ILE A 48 7.12 13.77 -14.78
N ASP A 49 8.31 13.52 -15.33
CA ASP A 49 9.46 14.42 -15.16
C ASP A 49 9.13 15.83 -15.70
N ARG A 50 8.22 15.96 -16.63
CA ARG A 50 7.74 17.24 -17.14
C ARG A 50 6.84 18.01 -16.17
N LEU A 51 6.32 17.36 -15.14
CA LEU A 51 5.50 18.00 -14.10
C LEU A 51 6.34 18.76 -13.07
N TRP A 52 7.59 18.32 -12.80
CA TRP A 52 8.40 18.93 -11.74
C TRP A 52 8.57 20.44 -11.87
N PRO A 53 8.93 21.00 -13.06
CA PRO A 53 9.02 22.45 -13.22
C PRO A 53 7.68 23.19 -13.04
N LEU A 54 6.55 22.56 -13.41
CA LEU A 54 5.23 23.14 -13.28
C LEU A 54 4.73 23.14 -11.83
N LEU A 55 4.98 22.05 -11.11
CA LEU A 55 4.71 21.95 -9.69
C LEU A 55 5.53 22.96 -8.87
N LEU A 56 6.76 23.24 -9.25
CA LEU A 56 7.59 24.26 -8.58
C LEU A 56 7.13 25.68 -8.87
N LYS A 57 6.65 25.98 -10.10
CA LYS A 57 6.16 27.32 -10.51
C LYS A 57 4.81 27.70 -9.93
N GLY A 58 4.00 26.73 -9.50
CA GLY A 58 2.63 26.95 -9.00
C GLY A 58 2.53 27.85 -7.75
N GLU A 59 3.65 28.31 -7.20
CA GLU A 59 3.72 29.21 -6.04
C GLU A 59 3.40 30.68 -6.40
N ASP A 60 3.75 31.13 -7.60
CA ASP A 60 3.65 32.55 -7.96
C ASP A 60 2.21 33.01 -8.25
N THR A 61 1.30 32.10 -8.58
CA THR A 61 -0.09 32.42 -8.94
C THR A 61 -1.08 32.36 -7.77
N ALA A 62 -0.68 31.78 -6.63
CA ALA A 62 -1.53 31.61 -5.45
C ALA A 62 -1.64 32.89 -4.55
N LYS A 63 -1.09 34.02 -4.96
CA LYS A 63 -1.12 35.29 -4.19
C LYS A 63 -2.51 35.94 -4.06
N SER A 64 -3.58 35.34 -4.53
CA SER A 64 -4.91 35.94 -4.58
C SER A 64 -6.04 35.23 -3.86
N SER A 65 -5.79 34.22 -3.06
CA SER A 65 -6.86 33.62 -2.22
C SER A 65 -6.44 33.55 -0.75
N GLU A 66 -7.34 33.96 0.13
CA GLU A 66 -7.23 34.02 1.60
C GLU A 66 -7.06 32.64 2.29
N ARG A 67 -6.76 31.58 1.53
CA ARG A 67 -6.39 30.25 2.06
C ARG A 67 -4.88 30.14 2.06
N GLY A 68 -4.30 29.96 3.23
CA GLY A 68 -2.90 29.97 3.60
C GLY A 68 -1.91 29.62 2.47
N SER A 69 -0.86 30.42 2.34
CA SER A 69 0.23 30.21 1.40
C SER A 69 0.79 28.80 1.55
N LEU A 70 0.73 28.00 0.47
CA LEU A 70 1.39 26.68 0.45
C LEU A 70 2.91 26.90 0.60
N SER A 71 3.54 26.13 1.46
CA SER A 71 5.00 26.18 1.66
C SER A 71 5.75 25.83 0.39
N PRO A 72 6.95 26.42 0.18
CA PRO A 72 7.77 26.15 -0.99
C PRO A 72 8.20 24.67 -1.02
N LEU A 73 8.07 24.05 -2.21
CA LEU A 73 8.50 22.69 -2.44
C LEU A 73 10.03 22.59 -2.60
N LYS A 74 10.65 21.66 -1.91
CA LYS A 74 12.09 21.37 -1.99
C LYS A 74 12.33 20.20 -2.94
N VAL A 75 13.26 20.36 -3.87
CA VAL A 75 13.64 19.33 -4.83
C VAL A 75 14.41 18.21 -4.12
N LYS A 76 13.93 16.98 -4.26
CA LYS A 76 14.61 15.76 -3.84
C LYS A 76 15.24 15.08 -5.05
N ARG A 77 16.51 14.73 -4.95
CA ARG A 77 17.27 14.11 -6.03
C ARG A 77 17.69 12.69 -5.68
N ASP A 78 17.90 11.87 -6.72
CA ASP A 78 18.41 10.51 -6.55
C ASP A 78 19.86 10.56 -6.02
N ALA A 79 20.20 9.64 -5.10
CA ALA A 79 21.55 9.61 -4.49
C ALA A 79 22.65 9.18 -5.46
N VAL A 80 22.31 8.38 -6.48
CA VAL A 80 23.26 7.86 -7.47
C VAL A 80 23.26 8.74 -8.73
N ASN A 81 22.07 9.13 -9.21
CA ASN A 81 21.88 10.02 -10.36
C ASN A 81 21.39 11.38 -9.87
N THR A 82 22.30 12.25 -9.48
CA THR A 82 21.99 13.55 -8.87
C THR A 82 21.28 14.53 -9.82
N ASP A 83 21.22 14.28 -11.12
CA ASP A 83 20.43 15.06 -12.07
C ASP A 83 18.96 14.66 -12.08
N LEU A 84 18.63 13.44 -11.63
CA LEU A 84 17.27 12.94 -11.57
C LEU A 84 16.51 13.54 -10.38
N ILE A 85 15.42 14.23 -10.63
CA ILE A 85 14.46 14.61 -9.60
C ILE A 85 13.61 13.38 -9.27
N VAL A 86 13.62 12.96 -8.00
CA VAL A 86 12.84 11.81 -7.52
C VAL A 86 11.65 12.22 -6.68
N GLY A 87 11.46 13.51 -6.43
CA GLY A 87 10.33 14.03 -5.70
C GLY A 87 10.45 15.52 -5.38
N LEU A 88 9.38 16.04 -4.79
CA LEU A 88 9.27 17.40 -4.27
C LEU A 88 8.69 17.33 -2.87
N ASP A 89 9.43 17.81 -1.87
CA ASP A 89 9.04 17.78 -0.46
C ASP A 89 8.48 19.15 -0.03
N GLY A 90 7.24 19.18 0.46
CA GLY A 90 6.60 20.30 1.16
C GLY A 90 6.51 20.02 2.67
N ASP A 91 5.86 20.91 3.42
CA ASP A 91 5.75 20.76 4.89
C ASP A 91 4.74 19.69 5.31
N SER A 92 3.62 19.58 4.61
CA SER A 92 2.52 18.65 4.95
C SER A 92 2.26 17.56 3.90
N TYR A 93 2.89 17.68 2.73
CA TYR A 93 2.78 16.71 1.65
C TYR A 93 4.03 16.68 0.80
N SER A 94 4.22 15.60 0.06
CA SER A 94 5.27 15.49 -0.95
C SER A 94 4.77 14.77 -2.20
N TYR A 95 5.46 15.00 -3.32
CA TYR A 95 5.30 14.20 -4.53
C TYR A 95 6.52 13.31 -4.70
N ALA A 96 6.32 12.08 -5.15
CA ALA A 96 7.41 11.17 -5.43
C ALA A 96 7.28 10.52 -6.82
N LEU A 97 8.44 10.25 -7.41
CA LEU A 97 8.57 9.47 -8.64
C LEU A 97 8.40 7.99 -8.31
N GLU A 98 7.41 7.35 -8.91
CA GLU A 98 7.13 5.94 -8.75
C GLU A 98 7.97 5.02 -9.67
N VAL A 99 7.72 3.70 -9.62
CA VAL A 99 8.38 2.71 -10.46
C VAL A 99 8.15 3.00 -11.93
N GLY A 100 6.93 3.39 -12.28
CA GLY A 100 6.55 3.80 -13.61
C GLY A 100 6.65 5.30 -13.85
N LYS A 101 7.22 5.71 -14.97
CA LYS A 101 7.30 7.13 -15.39
C LYS A 101 5.95 7.82 -15.50
N GLY A 102 4.87 7.06 -15.70
CA GLY A 102 3.53 7.58 -15.81
C GLY A 102 2.74 7.57 -14.51
N THR A 103 3.36 7.27 -13.38
CA THR A 103 2.70 7.25 -12.07
C THR A 103 3.40 8.24 -11.13
N ILE A 104 2.60 9.09 -10.48
CA ILE A 104 3.08 10.01 -9.44
C ILE A 104 2.46 9.59 -8.10
N GLU A 105 3.28 9.57 -7.06
CA GLU A 105 2.85 9.34 -5.70
C GLU A 105 2.70 10.66 -4.97
N LEU A 106 1.58 10.82 -4.30
CA LEU A 106 1.27 11.94 -3.40
C LEU A 106 1.23 11.42 -1.96
N ASN A 107 2.18 11.86 -1.15
CA ASN A 107 2.30 11.53 0.26
C ASN A 107 1.76 12.67 1.11
N VAL A 108 0.92 12.35 2.10
CA VAL A 108 0.36 13.33 3.05
C VAL A 108 0.40 12.76 4.45
N GLY A 109 0.71 13.61 5.42
CA GLY A 109 0.67 13.27 6.84
C GLY A 109 2.05 13.33 7.52
N PRO A 110 2.12 12.92 8.80
CA PRO A 110 1.01 12.41 9.63
C PRO A 110 -0.03 13.47 9.97
N CYS A 111 -1.31 13.11 9.99
CA CYS A 111 -2.44 13.96 10.34
C CYS A 111 -3.18 13.39 11.57
N ALA A 112 -3.68 14.25 12.45
CA ALA A 112 -4.43 13.82 13.63
C ALA A 112 -5.83 13.32 13.27
N THR A 113 -6.38 13.80 12.17
CA THR A 113 -7.72 13.43 11.68
C THR A 113 -7.75 13.21 10.18
N LEU A 114 -8.75 12.42 9.73
CA LEU A 114 -9.02 12.24 8.29
C LEU A 114 -9.43 13.55 7.60
N PHE A 115 -9.97 14.54 8.33
CA PHE A 115 -10.30 15.84 7.76
C PHE A 115 -9.07 16.69 7.48
N GLU A 116 -8.08 16.65 8.38
CA GLU A 116 -6.77 17.26 8.12
C GLU A 116 -6.09 16.60 6.93
N LEU A 117 -6.12 15.25 6.89
CA LEU A 117 -5.59 14.47 5.78
C LEU A 117 -6.28 14.84 4.46
N GLU A 118 -7.62 14.89 4.41
CA GLU A 118 -8.39 15.28 3.23
C GLU A 118 -8.05 16.70 2.77
N SER A 119 -7.97 17.65 3.69
CA SER A 119 -7.67 19.06 3.37
C SER A 119 -6.29 19.24 2.73
N ALA A 120 -5.26 18.61 3.34
CA ALA A 120 -3.90 18.65 2.80
C ALA A 120 -3.79 17.91 1.47
N PHE A 121 -4.43 16.74 1.38
CA PHE A 121 -4.48 15.91 0.18
C PHE A 121 -5.14 16.64 -0.99
N ARG A 122 -6.32 17.25 -0.77
CA ARG A 122 -7.04 18.02 -1.79
C ARG A 122 -6.17 19.16 -2.31
N SER A 123 -5.55 19.94 -1.44
CA SER A 123 -4.69 21.06 -1.84
C SER A 123 -3.51 20.62 -2.71
N ALA A 124 -2.87 19.50 -2.36
CA ALA A 124 -1.79 18.93 -3.15
C ALA A 124 -2.29 18.35 -4.49
N LEU A 125 -3.44 17.67 -4.49
CA LEU A 125 -4.04 17.10 -5.70
C LEU A 125 -4.47 18.18 -6.69
N GLU A 126 -5.09 19.28 -6.22
CA GLU A 126 -5.42 20.42 -7.05
C GLU A 126 -4.19 21.03 -7.76
N ARG A 127 -3.06 21.10 -7.05
CA ARG A 127 -1.80 21.55 -7.63
C ARG A 127 -1.30 20.59 -8.72
N LEU A 128 -1.39 19.28 -8.48
CA LEU A 128 -1.00 18.25 -9.43
C LEU A 128 -1.87 18.32 -10.70
N VAL A 129 -3.20 18.36 -10.55
CA VAL A 129 -4.15 18.41 -11.68
C VAL A 129 -3.95 19.68 -12.51
N ARG A 130 -3.76 20.85 -11.87
CA ARG A 130 -3.43 22.08 -12.59
C ARG A 130 -2.12 22.00 -13.38
N ALA A 131 -1.10 21.33 -12.82
CA ALA A 131 0.17 21.14 -13.52
C ALA A 131 0.02 20.19 -14.71
N ALA A 132 -0.72 19.09 -14.55
CA ALA A 132 -1.01 18.14 -15.62
C ALA A 132 -1.86 18.76 -16.74
N GLY A 133 -2.90 19.54 -16.38
CA GLY A 133 -3.76 20.25 -17.33
C GLY A 133 -3.01 21.25 -18.23
N GLN A 134 -1.90 21.88 -17.74
CA GLN A 134 -1.05 22.73 -18.59
C GLN A 134 -0.36 21.95 -19.74
N LEU A 135 -0.29 20.63 -19.63
CA LEU A 135 0.27 19.75 -20.65
C LEU A 135 -0.80 18.99 -21.44
N GLY A 136 -2.09 19.23 -21.17
CA GLY A 136 -3.19 18.46 -21.73
C GLY A 136 -3.29 17.06 -21.16
N TRP A 137 -2.73 16.81 -19.98
CA TRP A 137 -2.70 15.50 -19.36
C TRP A 137 -3.81 15.34 -18.31
N ARG A 138 -4.27 14.10 -18.13
CA ARG A 138 -5.24 13.71 -17.09
C ARG A 138 -4.56 12.96 -15.95
N VAL A 139 -5.05 13.17 -14.73
CA VAL A 139 -4.68 12.43 -13.51
C VAL A 139 -5.84 11.50 -13.17
N LEU A 140 -5.58 10.20 -13.06
CA LEU A 140 -6.65 9.22 -12.95
C LEU A 140 -6.77 8.64 -11.54
N GLY A 141 -7.99 8.62 -10.99
CA GLY A 141 -8.38 7.86 -9.81
C GLY A 141 -8.63 6.39 -10.16
N TYR A 142 -7.59 5.67 -10.58
CA TYR A 142 -7.65 4.31 -11.10
C TYR A 142 -6.42 3.49 -10.70
N GLY A 143 -6.57 2.19 -10.48
CA GLY A 143 -5.54 1.36 -9.86
C GLY A 143 -4.39 0.90 -10.76
N VAL A 144 -4.44 1.18 -12.06
CA VAL A 144 -3.37 0.88 -13.03
C VAL A 144 -3.37 1.88 -14.18
N GLN A 145 -2.32 1.90 -15.01
CA GLN A 145 -2.35 2.57 -16.32
C GLN A 145 -3.33 1.84 -17.23
N PRO A 146 -4.43 2.47 -17.68
CA PRO A 146 -5.48 1.74 -18.39
C PRO A 146 -5.06 1.28 -19.79
N LEU A 147 -4.21 2.05 -20.49
CA LEU A 147 -3.83 1.78 -21.88
C LEU A 147 -2.38 1.32 -22.06
N SER A 148 -1.45 1.79 -21.23
CA SER A 148 -0.03 1.45 -21.39
C SER A 148 0.30 0.08 -20.80
N PRO A 149 0.94 -0.83 -21.58
CA PRO A 149 1.39 -2.12 -21.04
C PRO A 149 2.61 -1.97 -20.14
N PRO A 150 2.84 -2.90 -19.18
CA PRO A 150 4.03 -2.91 -18.34
C PRO A 150 5.27 -3.22 -19.18
N THR A 151 6.17 -2.25 -19.30
CA THR A 151 7.37 -2.38 -20.13
C THR A 151 8.59 -1.74 -19.45
N ARG A 152 9.78 -2.17 -19.85
CA ARG A 152 11.04 -1.56 -19.41
C ARG A 152 11.17 -0.08 -19.83
N ALA A 153 10.51 0.33 -20.92
CA ALA A 153 10.50 1.72 -21.38
C ALA A 153 9.77 2.66 -20.41
N LEU A 154 8.79 2.14 -19.67
CA LEU A 154 8.10 2.89 -18.60
C LEU A 154 8.85 2.93 -17.28
N LEU A 155 9.95 2.18 -17.13
CA LEU A 155 10.70 2.15 -15.88
C LEU A 155 11.34 3.52 -15.59
N SER A 156 11.07 4.07 -14.42
CA SER A 156 11.72 5.28 -13.94
C SER A 156 13.22 5.05 -13.77
N PRO A 157 14.09 6.03 -14.09
CA PRO A 157 15.52 5.82 -14.23
C PRO A 157 16.28 5.81 -12.87
N LYS A 158 15.62 5.43 -11.77
CA LYS A 158 16.29 5.17 -10.49
C LYS A 158 17.15 3.91 -10.63
N GLN A 159 18.43 3.98 -10.21
CA GLN A 159 19.39 2.89 -10.34
C GLN A 159 18.86 1.57 -9.76
N ARG A 160 18.24 1.62 -8.59
CA ARG A 160 17.64 0.45 -7.91
C ARG A 160 16.54 -0.24 -8.72
N TYR A 161 15.76 0.52 -9.52
CA TYR A 161 14.68 -0.06 -10.32
C TYR A 161 15.22 -0.87 -11.50
N GLY A 162 16.33 -0.42 -12.09
CA GLY A 162 17.06 -1.21 -13.07
C GLY A 162 17.55 -2.54 -12.50
N ALA A 163 18.15 -2.52 -11.31
CA ALA A 163 18.63 -3.71 -10.62
C ALA A 163 17.49 -4.68 -10.27
N LEU A 164 16.32 -4.17 -9.85
CA LEU A 164 15.14 -4.99 -9.60
C LEU A 164 14.58 -5.59 -10.89
N ALA A 165 14.57 -4.85 -12.00
CA ALA A 165 14.15 -5.38 -13.29
C ALA A 165 15.11 -6.47 -13.82
N ASP A 166 16.38 -6.43 -13.44
CA ASP A 166 17.35 -7.46 -13.82
C ASP A 166 17.15 -8.77 -13.03
N ILE A 167 16.70 -8.70 -11.76
CA ILE A 167 16.49 -9.89 -10.93
C ILE A 167 15.07 -10.43 -11.00
N MET A 168 14.03 -9.57 -11.04
CA MET A 168 12.63 -9.98 -11.03
C MET A 168 12.01 -10.06 -12.44
N GLY A 169 12.63 -9.47 -13.44
CA GLY A 169 12.13 -9.50 -14.82
C GLY A 169 10.75 -8.88 -14.97
N ALA A 170 9.83 -9.64 -15.59
CA ALA A 170 8.47 -9.19 -15.88
C ALA A 170 7.64 -8.85 -14.62
N ASP A 171 7.91 -9.52 -13.50
CA ASP A 171 7.20 -9.27 -12.24
C ASP A 171 7.49 -7.86 -11.72
N TRP A 172 8.75 -7.40 -11.84
CA TRP A 172 9.07 -6.01 -11.49
C TRP A 172 8.45 -5.00 -12.47
N LEU A 173 8.43 -5.34 -13.76
CA LEU A 173 7.85 -4.44 -14.76
C LEU A 173 6.35 -4.20 -14.54
N TRP A 174 5.65 -5.11 -13.86
CA TRP A 174 4.24 -4.89 -13.49
C TRP A 174 4.03 -3.61 -12.68
N TYR A 175 4.94 -3.28 -11.78
CA TYR A 175 4.85 -2.05 -10.99
C TYR A 175 4.98 -0.76 -11.80
N THR A 176 5.43 -0.83 -13.05
CA THR A 176 5.50 0.38 -13.90
C THR A 176 4.13 0.92 -14.29
N VAL A 177 3.07 0.14 -14.07
CA VAL A 177 1.69 0.51 -14.43
C VAL A 177 0.74 0.54 -13.24
N THR A 178 1.13 0.07 -12.07
CA THR A 178 0.25 0.00 -10.88
C THR A 178 0.11 1.35 -10.19
N ALA A 179 -1.04 1.54 -9.52
CA ALA A 179 -1.34 2.68 -8.67
C ALA A 179 -2.21 2.25 -7.47
N SER A 180 -1.68 2.41 -6.28
CA SER A 180 -2.30 2.03 -5.01
C SER A 180 -2.79 3.23 -4.23
N ASP A 181 -3.64 2.94 -3.23
CA ASP A 181 -4.05 3.87 -2.19
C ASP A 181 -3.70 3.23 -0.84
N GLN A 182 -2.64 3.70 -0.23
CA GLN A 182 -2.07 3.13 0.98
C GLN A 182 -2.25 4.11 2.14
N ALA A 183 -2.40 3.57 3.35
CA ALA A 183 -2.38 4.40 4.55
C ALA A 183 -1.39 3.84 5.57
N GLN A 184 -0.76 4.76 6.26
CA GLN A 184 0.09 4.49 7.41
C GLN A 184 -0.62 4.94 8.68
N VAL A 185 -0.69 4.04 9.67
CA VAL A 185 -1.36 4.29 10.96
C VAL A 185 -0.38 3.97 12.07
N ASP A 186 -0.32 4.84 13.09
CA ASP A 186 0.57 4.66 14.24
C ASP A 186 0.32 3.32 14.93
N VAL A 187 1.40 2.65 15.31
CA VAL A 187 1.34 1.43 16.14
C VAL A 187 2.36 1.48 17.26
N SER A 188 2.00 0.92 18.41
CA SER A 188 2.94 0.72 19.51
C SER A 188 3.68 -0.61 19.35
N ARG A 189 4.83 -0.72 20.02
CA ARG A 189 5.63 -1.95 20.05
C ARG A 189 4.82 -3.14 20.55
N ALA A 190 3.98 -2.92 21.57
CA ALA A 190 3.20 -3.99 22.18
C ALA A 190 2.17 -4.62 21.24
N GLU A 191 1.67 -3.86 20.25
CA GLU A 191 0.64 -4.31 19.32
C GLU A 191 1.15 -4.58 17.90
N ALA A 192 2.41 -4.26 17.59
CA ALA A 192 2.95 -4.27 16.23
C ALA A 192 2.65 -5.56 15.46
N VAL A 193 2.94 -6.74 16.05
CA VAL A 193 2.69 -8.04 15.39
C VAL A 193 1.19 -8.31 15.23
N SER A 194 0.38 -7.99 16.24
CA SER A 194 -1.06 -8.23 16.15
C SER A 194 -1.72 -7.34 15.11
N VAL A 195 -1.29 -6.07 14.98
CA VAL A 195 -1.78 -5.16 13.94
C VAL A 195 -1.29 -5.59 12.56
N LEU A 196 -0.02 -6.02 12.44
CA LEU A 196 0.52 -6.58 11.19
C LEU A 196 -0.28 -7.77 10.70
N ASN A 197 -0.53 -8.75 11.59
CA ASN A 197 -1.33 -9.92 11.27
C ASN A 197 -2.76 -9.54 10.91
N PHE A 198 -3.39 -8.69 11.71
CA PHE A 198 -4.76 -8.23 11.45
C PHE A 198 -4.88 -7.49 10.12
N GLY A 199 -3.95 -6.59 9.78
CA GLY A 199 -3.95 -5.88 8.50
C GLY A 199 -3.85 -6.82 7.30
N ASN A 200 -3.03 -7.87 7.40
CA ASN A 200 -2.95 -8.91 6.38
C ASN A 200 -4.25 -9.75 6.31
N LEU A 201 -4.84 -10.11 7.45
CA LEU A 201 -6.11 -10.84 7.50
C LEU A 201 -7.26 -10.05 6.87
N MET A 202 -7.25 -8.72 7.00
CA MET A 202 -8.30 -7.83 6.45
C MET A 202 -8.07 -7.46 4.97
N ALA A 203 -6.97 -7.89 4.35
CA ALA A 203 -6.71 -7.63 2.93
C ALA A 203 -7.90 -7.97 2.01
N PRO A 204 -8.57 -9.14 2.13
CA PRO A 204 -9.73 -9.46 1.30
C PRO A 204 -10.91 -8.50 1.47
N VAL A 205 -11.13 -7.96 2.68
CA VAL A 205 -12.18 -6.95 2.92
C VAL A 205 -11.88 -5.67 2.15
N VAL A 206 -10.62 -5.22 2.20
CA VAL A 206 -10.18 -4.02 1.49
C VAL A 206 -10.27 -4.24 -0.02
N VAL A 207 -9.81 -5.37 -0.54
CA VAL A 207 -9.90 -5.69 -1.99
C VAL A 207 -11.35 -5.79 -2.44
N ALA A 208 -12.23 -6.47 -1.68
CA ALA A 208 -13.64 -6.57 -2.02
C ALA A 208 -14.29 -5.20 -2.20
N LEU A 209 -13.98 -4.28 -1.30
CA LEU A 209 -14.56 -2.93 -1.28
C LEU A 209 -13.85 -1.95 -2.22
N CYS A 210 -12.52 -2.06 -2.40
CA CYS A 210 -11.68 -1.02 -3.01
C CYS A 210 -10.95 -1.48 -4.29
N ALA A 211 -11.31 -2.62 -4.89
CA ALA A 211 -10.80 -3.00 -6.20
C ALA A 211 -11.23 -1.98 -7.28
N ASN A 212 -10.30 -1.55 -8.15
CA ASN A 212 -10.52 -0.55 -9.19
C ASN A 212 -9.48 -0.64 -10.31
N SER A 213 -9.29 -1.84 -10.89
CA SER A 213 -8.28 -2.02 -11.96
C SER A 213 -8.60 -3.19 -12.90
N PRO A 214 -9.83 -3.30 -13.44
CA PRO A 214 -10.20 -4.41 -14.34
C PRO A 214 -9.65 -4.29 -15.75
N VAL A 215 -9.25 -3.07 -16.19
CA VAL A 215 -8.76 -2.80 -17.56
C VAL A 215 -7.26 -2.52 -17.50
N VAL A 216 -6.49 -3.30 -18.24
CA VAL A 216 -5.03 -3.23 -18.29
C VAL A 216 -4.57 -3.28 -19.74
N ALA A 217 -3.69 -2.38 -20.14
CA ALA A 217 -3.15 -2.32 -21.50
C ALA A 217 -4.25 -2.25 -22.60
N GLY A 218 -5.38 -1.61 -22.31
CA GLY A 218 -6.51 -1.46 -23.22
C GLY A 218 -7.44 -2.67 -23.30
N GLU A 219 -7.22 -3.68 -22.45
CA GLU A 219 -7.99 -4.92 -22.43
C GLU A 219 -8.65 -5.18 -21.09
N LEU A 220 -9.86 -5.74 -21.11
CA LEU A 220 -10.55 -6.18 -19.92
C LEU A 220 -9.93 -7.49 -19.41
N THR A 221 -9.55 -7.52 -18.13
CA THR A 221 -9.05 -8.72 -17.46
C THR A 221 -10.18 -9.48 -16.74
N ASP A 222 -9.90 -10.70 -16.27
CA ASP A 222 -10.85 -11.46 -15.45
C ASP A 222 -10.96 -10.92 -14.02
N ASP A 223 -10.04 -10.04 -13.60
CA ASP A 223 -9.95 -9.52 -12.26
C ASP A 223 -10.67 -8.17 -12.09
N CYS A 224 -11.35 -7.96 -10.98
CA CYS A 224 -11.78 -6.62 -10.52
C CYS A 224 -10.58 -5.81 -9.99
N SER A 225 -9.58 -6.51 -9.41
CA SER A 225 -8.30 -5.97 -8.99
C SER A 225 -7.16 -6.58 -9.78
N GLY A 226 -6.97 -6.17 -11.05
CA GLY A 226 -5.83 -6.60 -11.86
C GLY A 226 -4.49 -6.21 -11.22
N ARG A 227 -4.46 -5.14 -10.40
CA ARG A 227 -3.30 -4.73 -9.62
C ARG A 227 -2.82 -5.85 -8.67
N GLU A 228 -3.73 -6.53 -7.97
CA GLU A 228 -3.40 -7.63 -7.05
C GLU A 228 -3.27 -8.98 -7.79
N GLY A 229 -4.20 -9.28 -8.70
CA GLY A 229 -4.32 -10.60 -9.32
C GLY A 229 -3.08 -11.02 -10.09
N ARG A 230 -2.42 -10.09 -10.79
CA ARG A 230 -1.21 -10.38 -11.56
C ARG A 230 -0.06 -10.91 -10.70
N MET A 231 0.03 -10.49 -9.43
CA MET A 231 1.17 -10.82 -8.57
C MET A 231 0.98 -12.09 -7.76
N ILE A 232 -0.25 -12.57 -7.57
CA ILE A 232 -0.52 -13.78 -6.76
C ILE A 232 0.17 -15.01 -7.34
N ASP A 233 0.09 -15.18 -8.65
CA ASP A 233 0.65 -16.33 -9.38
C ASP A 233 2.06 -16.07 -9.94
N ALA A 234 2.66 -14.92 -9.61
CA ALA A 234 3.99 -14.55 -10.09
C ALA A 234 5.09 -15.34 -9.34
N PRO A 235 6.26 -15.58 -9.95
CA PRO A 235 7.39 -16.23 -9.29
C PRO A 235 7.80 -15.59 -7.97
N TYR A 236 7.63 -14.28 -7.84
CA TYR A 236 7.89 -13.53 -6.61
C TYR A 236 6.61 -13.27 -5.78
N GLY A 237 5.52 -13.99 -6.03
CA GLY A 237 4.22 -13.84 -5.38
C GLY A 237 4.26 -13.95 -3.85
N GLN A 238 5.18 -14.75 -3.29
CA GLN A 238 5.37 -14.84 -1.84
C GLN A 238 5.74 -13.53 -1.13
N ARG A 239 6.06 -12.47 -1.89
CA ARG A 239 6.34 -11.13 -1.37
C ARG A 239 5.14 -10.21 -1.38
N HIS A 240 4.01 -10.67 -1.91
CA HIS A 240 2.84 -9.85 -2.19
C HIS A 240 1.60 -10.35 -1.49
N GLY A 241 0.63 -9.44 -1.36
CA GLY A 241 -0.71 -9.76 -0.91
C GLY A 241 -0.77 -10.28 0.51
N MET A 242 -1.79 -11.07 0.80
CA MET A 242 -1.99 -11.66 2.11
C MET A 242 -0.95 -12.76 2.38
N ILE A 243 -0.26 -12.68 3.50
CA ILE A 243 0.73 -13.69 3.95
C ILE A 243 0.08 -15.06 4.16
N ASP A 244 0.87 -16.13 4.10
CA ASP A 244 0.35 -17.52 4.18
C ASP A 244 -0.18 -17.90 5.56
N ARG A 245 0.35 -17.31 6.62
CA ARG A 245 -0.05 -17.52 8.00
C ARG A 245 0.29 -16.30 8.88
N PRO A 246 -0.36 -16.13 10.03
CA PRO A 246 0.04 -15.08 10.96
C PRO A 246 1.43 -15.37 11.55
N TYR A 247 2.16 -14.31 11.87
CA TYR A 247 3.39 -14.38 12.63
C TYR A 247 3.10 -14.56 14.12
N ALA A 248 3.85 -15.45 14.77
CA ALA A 248 3.71 -15.67 16.21
C ALA A 248 4.22 -14.46 17.03
N ASP A 249 5.35 -13.91 16.60
CA ASP A 249 6.03 -12.76 17.19
C ASP A 249 6.99 -12.11 16.17
N LEU A 250 7.75 -11.09 16.58
CA LEU A 250 8.73 -10.44 15.68
C LEU A 250 9.91 -11.35 15.34
N THR A 251 10.26 -12.32 16.16
CA THR A 251 11.32 -13.29 15.85
C THR A 251 10.86 -14.22 14.73
N ASP A 252 9.61 -14.70 14.79
CA ASP A 252 9.00 -15.48 13.70
C ASP A 252 8.83 -14.64 12.43
N PHE A 253 8.47 -13.34 12.54
CA PHE A 253 8.44 -12.42 11.41
C PHE A 253 9.80 -12.34 10.71
N VAL A 254 10.89 -12.06 11.45
CA VAL A 254 12.25 -12.03 10.89
C VAL A 254 12.64 -13.37 10.27
N ALA A 255 12.34 -14.48 10.97
CA ALA A 255 12.64 -15.83 10.46
C ALA A 255 11.89 -16.15 9.17
N CYS A 256 10.62 -15.73 9.04
CA CYS A 256 9.83 -15.93 7.83
C CYS A 256 10.40 -15.13 6.66
N LEU A 257 10.70 -13.84 6.86
CA LEU A 257 11.28 -13.02 5.80
C LEU A 257 12.66 -13.53 5.38
N SER A 258 13.47 -14.04 6.33
CA SER A 258 14.80 -14.57 6.04
C SER A 258 14.82 -15.82 5.14
N ARG A 259 13.69 -16.47 4.94
CA ARG A 259 13.54 -17.59 3.99
C ARG A 259 13.33 -17.14 2.55
N LEU A 260 13.10 -15.84 2.33
CA LEU A 260 12.96 -15.28 0.98
C LEU A 260 14.33 -14.86 0.43
N PRO A 261 14.56 -14.96 -0.90
CA PRO A 261 15.79 -14.47 -1.51
C PRO A 261 15.95 -12.97 -1.27
N ALA A 262 17.15 -12.49 -0.92
CA ALA A 262 17.44 -11.07 -0.94
C ALA A 262 17.43 -10.58 -2.41
N LEU A 263 16.67 -9.53 -2.70
CA LEU A 263 16.62 -8.98 -4.06
C LEU A 263 17.84 -8.11 -4.34
N LEU A 264 18.22 -7.28 -3.39
CA LEU A 264 19.30 -6.33 -3.55
C LEU A 264 20.27 -6.39 -2.36
N ARG A 265 21.54 -6.07 -2.62
CA ARG A 265 22.57 -5.78 -1.62
C ARG A 265 23.13 -4.38 -1.83
N ARG A 266 23.59 -3.76 -0.76
CA ARG A 266 24.17 -2.42 -0.80
C ARG A 266 25.68 -2.51 -1.05
N GLU A 267 26.17 -1.67 -1.97
CA GLU A 267 27.59 -1.45 -2.21
C GLU A 267 27.84 0.06 -2.38
N GLY A 268 28.28 0.71 -1.31
CA GLY A 268 28.29 2.17 -1.22
C GLY A 268 26.89 2.76 -1.38
N GLU A 269 26.72 3.70 -2.30
CA GLU A 269 25.42 4.31 -2.61
C GLU A 269 24.58 3.46 -3.60
N ARG A 270 25.15 2.42 -4.19
CA ARG A 270 24.47 1.59 -5.21
C ARG A 270 23.80 0.39 -4.58
N LEU A 271 22.70 -0.03 -5.19
CA LEU A 271 22.00 -1.28 -4.89
C LEU A 271 22.20 -2.23 -6.07
N LEU A 272 22.76 -3.39 -5.82
CA LEU A 272 23.08 -4.42 -6.82
C LEU A 272 22.18 -5.64 -6.62
N PRO A 273 21.83 -6.39 -7.69
CA PRO A 273 21.14 -7.66 -7.58
C PRO A 273 21.85 -8.63 -6.64
N GLU A 274 21.09 -9.40 -5.85
CA GLU A 274 21.61 -10.39 -4.90
C GLU A 274 21.15 -11.81 -5.26
N GLY A 275 19.99 -12.25 -4.85
CA GLY A 275 19.37 -13.54 -5.22
C GLY A 275 19.59 -14.69 -4.25
N ARG A 276 20.57 -14.66 -3.33
CA ARG A 276 20.73 -15.69 -2.28
C ARG A 276 19.58 -15.61 -1.27
N LEU A 277 19.26 -16.71 -0.59
CA LEU A 277 18.36 -16.65 0.58
C LEU A 277 18.92 -15.65 1.59
N PHE A 278 18.04 -14.82 2.17
CA PHE A 278 18.52 -13.80 3.11
C PHE A 278 19.16 -14.43 4.37
N SER A 279 18.71 -15.62 4.79
CA SER A 279 19.37 -16.41 5.83
C SER A 279 20.81 -16.76 5.51
N ASP A 280 21.14 -17.01 4.22
CA ASP A 280 22.50 -17.29 3.78
C ASP A 280 23.34 -16.00 3.75
N VAL A 281 22.77 -14.90 3.31
CA VAL A 281 23.41 -13.58 3.38
C VAL A 281 23.76 -13.22 4.82
N LEU A 282 22.86 -13.43 5.78
CA LEU A 282 23.14 -13.20 7.20
C LEU A 282 24.29 -14.05 7.70
N ARG A 283 24.33 -15.33 7.33
CA ARG A 283 25.37 -16.28 7.77
C ARG A 283 26.74 -15.96 7.14
N GLU A 284 26.78 -15.74 5.83
CA GLU A 284 28.01 -15.67 5.05
C GLU A 284 28.65 -14.31 5.08
N ASP A 285 27.85 -13.24 4.93
CA ASP A 285 28.36 -11.88 4.82
C ASP A 285 28.50 -11.18 6.19
N TYR A 286 27.73 -11.60 7.19
CA TYR A 286 27.69 -10.97 8.51
C TYR A 286 28.15 -11.86 9.66
N GLY A 287 28.55 -13.12 9.38
CA GLY A 287 29.02 -14.04 10.39
C GLY A 287 27.97 -14.35 11.49
N ALA A 288 26.70 -14.13 11.17
CA ALA A 288 25.60 -14.12 12.12
C ALA A 288 25.31 -15.47 12.80
N ALA A 289 26.09 -16.52 12.51
CA ALA A 289 25.88 -17.86 13.04
C ALA A 289 27.04 -18.36 13.95
N THR A 290 28.09 -17.57 14.18
CA THR A 290 29.39 -18.15 14.62
C THR A 290 29.76 -17.95 16.08
N SER A 291 28.98 -17.19 16.90
CA SER A 291 29.32 -17.08 18.33
C SER A 291 28.09 -16.80 19.20
N GLU A 292 27.87 -17.62 20.22
CA GLU A 292 26.94 -17.32 21.31
C GLU A 292 27.34 -15.98 21.97
N GLY A 293 26.41 -15.01 21.97
CA GLY A 293 26.59 -13.73 22.67
C GLY A 293 27.36 -12.64 21.91
N ALA A 294 27.75 -12.84 20.65
CA ALA A 294 28.34 -11.76 19.86
C ALA A 294 27.25 -10.76 19.42
N ALA A 295 27.51 -9.46 19.66
CA ALA A 295 26.67 -8.41 19.09
C ALA A 295 26.68 -8.51 17.56
N LEU A 296 25.51 -8.44 16.95
CA LEU A 296 25.40 -8.38 15.49
C LEU A 296 26.21 -7.19 14.94
N SER A 297 26.90 -7.38 13.82
CA SER A 297 27.56 -6.26 13.14
C SER A 297 26.54 -5.18 12.80
N SER A 298 26.91 -3.90 12.85
CA SER A 298 26.02 -2.78 12.56
C SER A 298 25.36 -2.89 11.16
N GLY A 299 26.03 -3.49 10.19
CA GLY A 299 25.50 -3.70 8.84
C GLY A 299 24.43 -4.79 8.73
N CYS A 300 24.33 -5.70 9.70
CA CYS A 300 23.38 -6.80 9.66
C CYS A 300 21.93 -6.31 9.74
N PHE A 301 21.65 -5.35 10.63
CA PHE A 301 20.32 -4.76 10.75
C PHE A 301 19.95 -3.91 9.53
N ASP A 302 20.89 -3.12 9.00
CA ASP A 302 20.65 -2.35 7.77
C ASP A 302 20.35 -3.25 6.56
N ALA A 303 21.03 -4.41 6.48
CA ALA A 303 20.74 -5.41 5.45
C ALA A 303 19.34 -6.01 5.62
N PHE A 304 18.91 -6.26 6.87
CA PHE A 304 17.55 -6.72 7.14
C PHE A 304 16.50 -5.66 6.77
N LEU A 305 16.71 -4.40 7.12
CA LEU A 305 15.81 -3.31 6.72
C LEU A 305 15.72 -3.15 5.19
N LEU A 306 16.85 -3.32 4.49
CA LEU A 306 16.87 -3.33 3.03
C LEU A 306 16.08 -4.51 2.46
N HIS A 307 16.22 -5.70 3.05
CA HIS A 307 15.48 -6.89 2.64
C HIS A 307 13.97 -6.73 2.89
N ASP A 308 13.57 -6.28 4.08
CA ASP A 308 12.19 -5.97 4.45
C ASP A 308 11.55 -4.91 3.55
N HIS A 309 12.32 -3.90 3.12
CA HIS A 309 11.84 -2.85 2.21
C HIS A 309 11.27 -3.41 0.90
N TYR A 310 11.76 -4.54 0.43
CA TYR A 310 11.31 -5.21 -0.80
C TYR A 310 10.37 -6.40 -0.53
N ILE A 311 9.59 -6.34 0.53
CA ILE A 311 8.47 -7.22 0.82
C ILE A 311 7.20 -6.38 0.74
N TRP A 312 6.26 -6.76 -0.11
CA TRP A 312 5.04 -5.99 -0.44
C TRP A 312 3.78 -6.70 0.02
N HIS A 313 3.80 -7.27 1.23
CA HIS A 313 2.59 -7.85 1.83
C HIS A 313 1.49 -6.80 2.00
N SER A 314 0.24 -7.23 2.10
CA SER A 314 -0.93 -6.35 2.24
C SER A 314 -0.87 -5.42 3.45
N ALA A 315 -0.20 -5.85 4.52
CA ALA A 315 0.19 -5.00 5.63
C ALA A 315 1.67 -5.22 5.95
N ARG A 316 2.38 -4.15 6.29
CA ARG A 316 3.79 -4.21 6.70
C ARG A 316 4.11 -3.15 7.76
N LEU A 317 5.10 -3.43 8.58
CA LEU A 317 5.57 -2.49 9.60
C LEU A 317 6.62 -1.54 8.99
N ARG A 318 6.54 -0.25 9.35
CA ARG A 318 7.43 0.80 8.84
C ARG A 318 8.26 1.37 9.98
N THR A 319 9.48 0.88 10.13
CA THR A 319 10.41 1.32 11.18
C THR A 319 10.77 2.80 11.10
N ALA A 320 10.77 3.39 9.90
CA ALA A 320 11.08 4.81 9.70
C ALA A 320 10.05 5.74 10.36
N TYR A 321 8.82 5.26 10.57
CA TYR A 321 7.71 6.08 11.05
C TYR A 321 7.05 5.52 12.33
N GLY A 322 7.32 4.27 12.68
CA GLY A 322 6.62 3.59 13.78
C GLY A 322 5.16 3.26 13.47
N THR A 323 4.87 2.91 12.22
CA THR A 323 3.51 2.71 11.70
C THR A 323 3.32 1.30 11.14
N VAL A 324 2.05 0.90 10.97
CA VAL A 324 1.64 -0.12 10.00
C VAL A 324 1.23 0.56 8.70
N GLU A 325 1.69 0.04 7.59
CA GLU A 325 1.30 0.45 6.23
C GLU A 325 0.33 -0.59 5.68
N LEU A 326 -0.87 -0.16 5.29
CA LEU A 326 -1.93 -0.98 4.70
C LEU A 326 -2.02 -0.65 3.21
N ARG A 327 -1.95 -1.67 2.34
CA ARG A 327 -1.58 -1.52 0.92
C ARG A 327 -2.57 -2.07 -0.12
N PRO A 328 -3.59 -2.92 0.21
CA PRO A 328 -4.29 -3.68 -0.83
C PRO A 328 -5.29 -2.88 -1.67
N ALA A 329 -5.67 -1.64 -1.28
CA ALA A 329 -6.57 -0.84 -2.09
C ALA A 329 -5.92 -0.37 -3.39
N CYS A 330 -6.64 -0.47 -4.50
CA CYS A 330 -6.36 0.30 -5.71
C CYS A 330 -6.55 1.79 -5.45
N GLN A 331 -5.99 2.66 -6.30
CA GLN A 331 -6.37 4.07 -6.28
C GLN A 331 -7.87 4.20 -6.51
N GLN A 332 -8.52 5.07 -5.72
CA GLN A 332 -9.98 5.18 -5.66
C GLN A 332 -10.54 6.15 -6.70
N PRO A 333 -11.82 5.97 -7.12
CA PRO A 333 -12.50 6.89 -8.03
C PRO A 333 -12.53 8.34 -7.50
N PRO A 334 -12.63 9.34 -8.39
CA PRO A 334 -12.52 10.76 -8.05
C PRO A 334 -13.40 11.23 -6.89
N HIS A 335 -14.66 10.76 -6.83
CA HIS A 335 -15.63 11.18 -5.79
C HIS A 335 -15.50 10.44 -4.46
N GLU A 336 -14.59 9.47 -4.36
CA GLU A 336 -14.48 8.55 -3.23
C GLU A 336 -13.02 8.39 -2.76
N LEU A 337 -12.17 9.39 -3.04
CA LEU A 337 -10.73 9.34 -2.79
C LEU A 337 -10.35 9.08 -1.33
N MET A 338 -11.18 9.44 -0.35
CA MET A 338 -10.89 9.20 1.07
C MET A 338 -11.36 7.84 1.59
N ALA A 339 -12.10 7.06 0.80
CA ALA A 339 -12.75 5.83 1.25
C ALA A 339 -11.76 4.77 1.77
N ALA A 340 -10.64 4.58 1.08
CA ALA A 340 -9.62 3.61 1.49
C ALA A 340 -8.91 4.03 2.79
N ALA A 341 -8.50 5.30 2.90
CA ALA A 341 -7.83 5.81 4.10
C ALA A 341 -8.75 5.73 5.33
N ALA A 342 -10.04 6.05 5.17
CA ALA A 342 -11.03 5.93 6.24
C ALA A 342 -11.25 4.46 6.66
N LEU A 343 -11.33 3.54 5.68
CA LEU A 343 -11.41 2.11 5.97
C LEU A 343 -10.20 1.61 6.76
N TYR A 344 -9.01 1.95 6.32
CA TYR A 344 -7.78 1.53 6.97
C TYR A 344 -7.69 2.01 8.42
N LEU A 345 -7.96 3.29 8.67
CA LEU A 345 -7.97 3.82 10.03
C LEU A 345 -9.07 3.15 10.88
N GLY A 346 -10.27 2.97 10.34
CA GLY A 346 -11.37 2.30 11.02
C GLY A 346 -11.07 0.84 11.37
N LEU A 347 -10.41 0.10 10.46
CA LEU A 347 -9.97 -1.28 10.71
C LEU A 347 -8.95 -1.35 11.85
N VAL A 348 -7.94 -0.46 11.86
CA VAL A 348 -6.91 -0.47 12.91
C VAL A 348 -7.48 -0.06 14.26
N GLU A 349 -8.34 0.96 14.31
CA GLU A 349 -9.00 1.42 15.54
C GLU A 349 -10.03 0.42 16.08
N GLY A 350 -10.72 -0.29 15.18
CA GLY A 350 -11.70 -1.33 15.53
C GLY A 350 -11.13 -2.74 15.63
N ARG A 351 -9.79 -2.89 15.60
CA ARG A 351 -9.12 -4.18 15.46
C ARG A 351 -9.60 -5.25 16.42
N GLU A 352 -9.75 -4.92 17.70
CA GLU A 352 -10.08 -5.93 18.74
C GLU A 352 -11.49 -6.46 18.56
N GLU A 353 -12.46 -5.59 18.31
CA GLU A 353 -13.86 -5.95 18.09
C GLU A 353 -14.03 -6.69 16.76
N ILE A 354 -13.35 -6.24 15.71
CA ILE A 354 -13.39 -6.90 14.41
C ILE A 354 -12.74 -8.29 14.48
N ALA A 355 -11.61 -8.43 15.16
CA ALA A 355 -10.95 -9.71 15.36
C ALA A 355 -11.86 -10.71 16.08
N ALA A 356 -12.48 -10.28 17.17
CA ALA A 356 -13.43 -11.11 17.93
C ALA A 356 -14.64 -11.51 17.07
N TYR A 357 -15.16 -10.60 16.25
CA TYR A 357 -16.23 -10.94 15.29
C TYR A 357 -15.77 -11.98 14.25
N VAL A 358 -14.58 -11.78 13.64
CA VAL A 358 -14.03 -12.71 12.63
C VAL A 358 -13.85 -14.11 13.21
N GLU A 359 -13.28 -14.21 14.41
CA GLU A 359 -13.14 -15.48 15.12
C GLU A 359 -14.50 -16.17 15.33
N ALA A 360 -15.49 -15.42 15.81
CA ALA A 360 -16.83 -15.96 16.05
C ALA A 360 -17.57 -16.36 14.75
N ALA A 361 -17.47 -15.52 13.70
CA ALA A 361 -18.18 -15.74 12.44
C ALA A 361 -17.57 -16.86 11.58
N LEU A 362 -16.27 -17.12 11.74
CA LEU A 362 -15.54 -18.12 10.96
C LEU A 362 -15.17 -19.36 11.75
N ALA A 363 -15.63 -19.50 12.99
CA ALA A 363 -15.42 -20.71 13.80
C ALA A 363 -15.96 -21.95 13.07
N PRO A 364 -15.26 -23.11 13.17
CA PRO A 364 -15.76 -24.38 12.63
C PRO A 364 -17.13 -24.74 13.25
N ALA A 365 -18.07 -25.23 12.42
CA ALA A 365 -19.35 -25.67 12.91
C ALA A 365 -19.18 -26.93 13.76
N GLY A 366 -19.62 -26.91 15.03
CA GLY A 366 -19.69 -28.09 15.90
C GLY A 366 -18.69 -28.14 17.06
N GLU A 367 -17.78 -27.17 17.20
CA GLU A 367 -17.01 -27.01 18.42
C GLU A 367 -17.80 -26.20 19.44
N GLU A 368 -17.96 -26.75 20.65
CA GLU A 368 -18.63 -26.03 21.75
C GLU A 368 -17.87 -24.72 22.02
N LYS A 369 -18.62 -23.61 22.19
CA LYS A 369 -18.14 -22.22 22.34
C LYS A 369 -17.25 -21.95 23.57
N GLU A 370 -16.54 -22.94 24.10
CA GLU A 370 -15.72 -22.68 25.29
C GLU A 370 -14.41 -21.91 25.00
N ASP A 371 -13.87 -21.96 23.75
CA ASP A 371 -12.77 -21.09 23.33
C ASP A 371 -13.02 -20.68 21.87
N SER A 372 -13.10 -19.36 21.59
CA SER A 372 -13.15 -18.84 20.23
C SER A 372 -11.96 -19.35 19.42
N ALA A 373 -12.20 -19.80 18.18
CA ALA A 373 -11.12 -20.25 17.32
C ALA A 373 -10.11 -19.10 17.12
N PRO A 374 -8.81 -19.32 17.36
CA PRO A 374 -7.82 -18.25 17.24
C PRO A 374 -7.80 -17.72 15.79
N LEU A 375 -7.49 -16.43 15.58
CA LEU A 375 -7.39 -15.82 14.25
C LEU A 375 -6.63 -16.67 13.23
N SER A 376 -5.64 -17.43 13.67
CA SER A 376 -4.89 -18.37 12.83
C SER A 376 -5.77 -19.43 12.17
N ALA A 377 -6.85 -19.88 12.82
CA ALA A 377 -7.79 -20.84 12.25
C ALA A 377 -8.67 -20.25 11.15
N CYS A 378 -8.89 -18.93 11.16
CA CYS A 378 -9.64 -18.20 10.13
C CYS A 378 -8.82 -17.98 8.85
N TRP A 379 -7.49 -18.12 8.93
CA TRP A 379 -6.56 -17.70 7.86
C TRP A 379 -6.82 -18.38 6.51
N PRO A 380 -6.95 -19.71 6.41
CA PRO A 380 -7.18 -20.39 5.13
C PRO A 380 -8.47 -19.91 4.45
N ARG A 381 -9.53 -19.66 5.24
CA ARG A 381 -10.82 -19.18 4.71
C ARG A 381 -10.73 -17.76 4.19
N MET A 382 -10.03 -16.88 4.91
CA MET A 382 -9.80 -15.51 4.47
C MET A 382 -8.87 -15.44 3.27
N LYS A 383 -7.85 -16.33 3.17
CA LYS A 383 -6.97 -16.41 1.99
C LYS A 383 -7.75 -16.86 0.76
N HIS A 384 -8.60 -17.88 0.89
CA HIS A 384 -9.48 -18.30 -0.20
C HIS A 384 -10.45 -17.16 -0.63
N TYR A 385 -11.01 -16.44 0.34
CA TYR A 385 -11.84 -15.28 0.04
C TYR A 385 -11.06 -14.16 -0.66
N HIS A 386 -9.78 -13.96 -0.32
CA HIS A 386 -8.90 -13.00 -1.00
C HIS A 386 -8.77 -13.29 -2.50
N GLU A 387 -8.53 -14.55 -2.86
CA GLU A 387 -8.46 -14.99 -4.27
C GLU A 387 -9.79 -14.76 -5.02
N GLN A 388 -10.91 -14.98 -4.34
CA GLN A 388 -12.24 -14.78 -4.93
C GLN A 388 -12.56 -13.30 -5.16
N VAL A 389 -12.28 -12.42 -4.18
CA VAL A 389 -12.61 -10.99 -4.31
C VAL A 389 -11.72 -10.25 -5.30
N ILE A 390 -10.48 -10.70 -5.52
CA ILE A 390 -9.64 -10.17 -6.59
C ILE A 390 -10.33 -10.30 -7.94
N ARG A 391 -10.93 -11.45 -8.22
CA ARG A 391 -11.63 -11.73 -9.48
C ARG A 391 -13.03 -11.10 -9.50
N ALA A 392 -13.84 -11.42 -8.50
CA ALA A 392 -15.28 -11.18 -8.52
C ALA A 392 -15.72 -9.92 -7.74
N GLY A 393 -14.83 -9.26 -7.01
CA GLY A 393 -15.19 -8.11 -6.17
C GLY A 393 -16.31 -8.47 -5.18
N LEU A 394 -17.34 -7.64 -5.09
CA LEU A 394 -18.50 -7.86 -4.22
C LEU A 394 -19.48 -8.96 -4.70
N ALA A 395 -19.23 -9.58 -5.87
CA ALA A 395 -19.95 -10.77 -6.29
C ALA A 395 -19.36 -12.07 -5.73
N ALA A 396 -18.17 -12.02 -5.12
CA ALA A 396 -17.58 -13.17 -4.43
C ALA A 396 -18.46 -13.58 -3.23
N PRO A 397 -18.66 -14.89 -2.99
CA PRO A 397 -19.33 -15.36 -1.79
C PRO A 397 -18.61 -14.90 -0.53
N GLU A 398 -19.31 -14.21 0.35
CA GLU A 398 -18.74 -13.80 1.63
C GLU A 398 -18.37 -15.00 2.51
N PRO A 399 -17.30 -14.89 3.33
CA PRO A 399 -16.85 -15.99 4.19
C PRO A 399 -17.89 -16.36 5.28
N ALA A 400 -18.77 -15.44 5.65
CA ALA A 400 -19.96 -15.65 6.45
C ALA A 400 -21.05 -14.68 5.98
N PRO A 401 -22.34 -14.99 6.16
CA PRO A 401 -23.44 -14.10 5.75
C PRO A 401 -23.35 -12.72 6.42
N GLY A 402 -23.34 -11.64 5.62
CA GLY A 402 -23.25 -10.27 6.11
C GLY A 402 -21.88 -9.87 6.66
N PHE A 403 -20.84 -10.64 6.35
CA PHE A 403 -19.48 -10.45 6.88
C PHE A 403 -18.92 -9.05 6.60
N LEU A 404 -19.04 -8.58 5.36
CA LEU A 404 -18.53 -7.26 4.98
C LEU A 404 -19.27 -6.12 5.67
N ALA A 405 -20.59 -6.24 5.79
CA ALA A 405 -21.42 -5.23 6.44
C ALA A 405 -21.07 -5.10 7.94
N GLU A 406 -20.87 -6.22 8.63
CA GLU A 406 -20.50 -6.21 10.04
C GLU A 406 -19.10 -5.66 10.28
N VAL A 407 -18.11 -6.06 9.47
CA VAL A 407 -16.75 -5.50 9.56
C VAL A 407 -16.78 -3.99 9.32
N LEU A 408 -17.55 -3.52 8.33
CA LEU A 408 -17.66 -2.09 8.05
C LEU A 408 -18.38 -1.34 9.18
N ALA A 409 -19.42 -1.91 9.80
CA ALA A 409 -20.12 -1.32 10.93
C ALA A 409 -19.19 -1.18 12.17
N LEU A 410 -18.38 -2.20 12.45
CA LEU A 410 -17.40 -2.15 13.53
C LEU A 410 -16.30 -1.10 13.27
N ALA A 411 -15.82 -0.98 12.03
CA ALA A 411 -14.87 0.05 11.62
C ALA A 411 -15.48 1.46 11.76
N GLU A 412 -16.76 1.64 11.35
CA GLU A 412 -17.50 2.88 11.50
C GLU A 412 -17.67 3.26 12.97
N ALA A 413 -18.08 2.31 13.82
CA ALA A 413 -18.18 2.52 15.26
C ALA A 413 -16.82 2.89 15.90
N ALA A 414 -15.73 2.32 15.42
CA ALA A 414 -14.39 2.66 15.88
C ALA A 414 -14.00 4.10 15.52
N LEU A 415 -14.28 4.55 14.30
CA LEU A 415 -14.07 5.95 13.92
C LEU A 415 -14.97 6.90 14.72
N ALA A 416 -16.23 6.53 14.97
CA ALA A 416 -17.14 7.33 15.79
C ALA A 416 -16.62 7.50 17.22
N ARG A 417 -15.99 6.46 17.80
CA ARG A 417 -15.35 6.54 19.15
C ARG A 417 -14.19 7.52 19.22
N ARG A 418 -13.52 7.81 18.10
CA ARG A 418 -12.49 8.87 18.04
C ARG A 418 -13.08 10.28 18.29
N GLY A 419 -14.40 10.47 18.04
CA GLY A 419 -15.11 11.70 18.37
C GLY A 419 -14.93 12.86 17.40
N TYR A 420 -14.35 12.61 16.22
CA TYR A 420 -14.10 13.64 15.19
C TYR A 420 -15.19 13.69 14.10
N GLY A 421 -16.09 12.71 14.03
CA GLY A 421 -17.11 12.60 12.97
C GLY A 421 -16.55 12.03 11.67
N GLU A 422 -15.46 11.28 11.74
CA GLU A 422 -14.73 10.70 10.60
C GLU A 422 -15.45 9.51 9.98
N GLU A 423 -16.33 8.85 10.74
CA GLU A 423 -17.14 7.69 10.32
C GLU A 423 -17.95 7.96 9.05
N ARG A 424 -18.37 9.20 8.83
CA ARG A 424 -19.10 9.60 7.61
C ARG A 424 -18.29 9.40 6.33
N MET A 425 -16.96 9.33 6.41
CA MET A 425 -16.10 9.06 5.25
C MET A 425 -16.18 7.61 4.75
N LEU A 426 -16.81 6.71 5.52
CA LEU A 426 -17.11 5.35 5.10
C LEU A 426 -18.39 5.25 4.25
N ALA A 427 -19.17 6.32 4.11
CA ALA A 427 -20.43 6.33 3.35
C ALA A 427 -20.29 5.81 1.90
N PRO A 428 -19.18 6.05 1.15
CA PRO A 428 -18.99 5.42 -0.15
C PRO A 428 -19.00 3.89 -0.08
N LEU A 429 -18.37 3.30 0.93
CA LEU A 429 -18.27 1.85 1.07
C LEU A 429 -19.61 1.21 1.40
N TRP A 430 -20.45 1.88 2.19
CA TRP A 430 -21.84 1.46 2.41
C TRP A 430 -22.63 1.44 1.12
N ARG A 431 -22.51 2.47 0.28
CA ARG A 431 -23.16 2.50 -1.04
C ARG A 431 -22.70 1.36 -1.96
N ARG A 432 -21.43 0.97 -1.88
CA ARG A 432 -20.89 -0.19 -2.62
C ARG A 432 -21.53 -1.50 -2.17
N LEU A 433 -21.67 -1.70 -0.86
CA LEU A 433 -22.36 -2.88 -0.31
C LEU A 433 -23.85 -2.92 -0.69
N GLU A 434 -24.56 -1.79 -0.58
CA GLU A 434 -25.98 -1.68 -0.97
C GLU A 434 -26.18 -2.02 -2.45
N ARG A 435 -25.31 -1.55 -3.32
CA ARG A 435 -25.35 -1.81 -4.76
C ARG A 435 -24.77 -3.18 -5.14
N ARG A 436 -24.06 -3.82 -4.22
CA ARG A 436 -23.25 -5.02 -4.46
C ARG A 436 -22.26 -4.81 -5.61
N GLU A 437 -21.66 -3.63 -5.68
CA GLU A 437 -20.81 -3.20 -6.77
C GLU A 437 -19.65 -2.33 -6.25
N ASN A 438 -18.42 -2.77 -6.43
CA ASN A 438 -17.22 -1.98 -6.18
C ASN A 438 -16.79 -1.22 -7.47
N PRO A 439 -15.83 -0.29 -7.38
CA PRO A 439 -15.37 0.47 -8.54
C PRO A 439 -14.89 -0.41 -9.71
N GLY A 440 -14.21 -1.53 -9.42
CA GLY A 440 -13.75 -2.45 -10.48
C GLY A 440 -14.90 -3.07 -11.29
N GLN A 441 -15.98 -3.47 -10.60
CA GLN A 441 -17.16 -4.00 -11.26
C GLN A 441 -17.89 -2.91 -12.09
N TRP A 442 -17.95 -1.68 -11.54
CA TRP A 442 -18.52 -0.55 -12.27
C TRP A 442 -17.71 -0.19 -13.52
N VAL A 443 -16.39 -0.04 -13.40
CA VAL A 443 -15.49 0.30 -14.51
C VAL A 443 -15.52 -0.78 -15.60
N ARG A 444 -15.68 -2.07 -15.23
CA ARG A 444 -15.89 -3.15 -16.21
C ARG A 444 -17.07 -2.85 -17.15
N ARG A 445 -18.21 -2.44 -16.59
CA ARG A 445 -19.40 -2.08 -17.37
C ARG A 445 -19.19 -0.83 -18.23
N VAL A 446 -18.45 0.16 -17.70
CA VAL A 446 -18.09 1.36 -18.46
C VAL A 446 -17.22 0.97 -19.67
N PHE A 447 -16.22 0.11 -19.46
CA PHE A 447 -15.36 -0.36 -20.55
C PHE A 447 -16.14 -1.15 -21.62
N GLU A 448 -17.06 -2.01 -21.21
CA GLU A 448 -17.92 -2.77 -22.15
C GLU A 448 -18.80 -1.85 -23.01
N ALA A 449 -19.25 -0.72 -22.48
CA ALA A 449 -20.07 0.25 -23.18
C ALA A 449 -19.28 1.27 -23.99
N GLU A 450 -18.16 1.76 -23.49
CA GLU A 450 -17.48 2.97 -23.99
C GLU A 450 -15.99 2.76 -24.26
N GLY A 451 -15.46 1.56 -23.98
CA GLY A 451 -14.05 1.26 -24.15
C GLY A 451 -13.15 1.98 -23.14
N VAL A 452 -11.85 2.04 -23.49
CA VAL A 452 -10.84 2.63 -22.60
C VAL A 452 -11.02 4.13 -22.38
N GLU A 453 -11.60 4.86 -23.35
CA GLU A 453 -11.86 6.30 -23.21
C GLU A 453 -12.90 6.55 -22.12
N GLY A 454 -13.98 5.78 -22.05
CA GLY A 454 -14.95 5.85 -20.97
C GLY A 454 -14.31 5.59 -19.60
N VAL A 455 -13.37 4.63 -19.50
CA VAL A 455 -12.62 4.38 -18.25
C VAL A 455 -11.80 5.60 -17.86
N MET A 456 -11.12 6.24 -18.79
CA MET A 456 -10.33 7.44 -18.52
C MET A 456 -11.22 8.62 -18.10
N GLU A 457 -12.37 8.78 -18.73
CA GLU A 457 -13.32 9.86 -18.42
C GLU A 457 -13.89 9.73 -17.01
N VAL A 458 -14.38 8.54 -16.63
CA VAL A 458 -14.94 8.33 -15.29
C VAL A 458 -13.90 8.31 -14.16
N SER A 459 -12.63 8.15 -14.52
CA SER A 459 -11.50 8.13 -13.58
C SER A 459 -10.78 9.48 -13.47
N ASP A 460 -11.11 10.46 -14.31
CA ASP A 460 -10.44 11.76 -14.32
C ASP A 460 -10.71 12.53 -13.02
N VAL A 461 -9.64 12.83 -12.31
CA VAL A 461 -9.70 13.50 -10.99
C VAL A 461 -10.12 14.97 -11.11
N GLU A 462 -9.94 15.61 -12.26
CA GLU A 462 -10.34 17.00 -12.48
C GLU A 462 -11.85 17.20 -12.20
N ALA A 463 -12.67 16.22 -12.50
CA ALA A 463 -14.12 16.26 -12.24
C ALA A 463 -14.49 16.35 -10.74
N TYR A 464 -13.55 16.05 -9.83
CA TYR A 464 -13.74 16.11 -8.37
C TYR A 464 -13.34 17.45 -7.76
N LEU A 465 -12.42 18.18 -8.37
CA LEU A 465 -11.82 19.42 -7.85
C LEU A 465 -12.63 20.65 -8.24
#